data_a99292c60ed40b1d560eb0dc23ce8bee
#
_entry.id   a99292c60ed40b1d560eb0dc23ce8bee
#
_cell.length_a   1.000
_cell.length_b   1.000
_cell.length_c   1.000
_cell.angle_alpha   90.00
_cell.angle_beta   90.00
_cell.angle_gamma   90.00
#
_symmetry.space_group_name_H-M   'P 1'
#
loop_
_entity.id
_entity.type
_entity.pdbx_description
1 polymer ?
#
loop_
_entity_poly.entity_id
_entity_poly.type
_entity_poly.pdbx_seq_one_letter_code
_entity_poly.pdbx_strand_id
1 'polypeptide(L)'
;ITTGEAVAAMIINGLGFSNRPLYLTPQFFENKPMALLFREGVEAQHFNRSKLGRSLEAVYRYGVDQLFSEIAVIGCQQEQIDLRFNSLDTSSFSLTGAYDSETDEQAIKITYGHSKDHRPDLKQAVLELMVSQDGGVPIVSQAWDGNAADTVIFKQRAESLINEFKKIGSPRYLVADSKLYTEENSKIIKELFYITRIPGTLKLEPQLIQQVLDEADWQPLNDGYRYQRIELGHYGIDQRWLVIYS
;
A
#
# COMPACT_ATOMS: atom_id res chain seq x y z
N ILE A 1 26.83 9.96 -13.59
CA ILE A 1 25.86 9.94 -12.50
C ILE A 1 25.77 8.56 -11.88
N THR A 2 25.47 8.48 -10.59
CA THR A 2 25.20 7.23 -9.85
C THR A 2 23.82 6.65 -10.18
N THR A 3 23.54 5.42 -9.74
CA THR A 3 22.21 4.83 -9.82
C THR A 3 21.23 5.58 -8.92
N GLY A 4 21.64 5.98 -7.72
CA GLY A 4 20.81 6.77 -6.80
C GLY A 4 20.41 8.12 -7.38
N GLU A 5 21.33 8.86 -8.01
CA GLU A 5 20.99 10.11 -8.71
C GLU A 5 19.99 9.88 -9.86
N ALA A 6 20.14 8.80 -10.60
CA ALA A 6 19.19 8.44 -11.66
C ALA A 6 17.79 8.11 -11.10
N VAL A 7 17.71 7.37 -9.99
CA VAL A 7 16.45 7.07 -9.30
C VAL A 7 15.81 8.37 -8.78
N ALA A 8 16.58 9.22 -8.10
CA ALA A 8 16.09 10.52 -7.62
C ALA A 8 15.54 11.38 -8.77
N ALA A 9 16.22 11.41 -9.91
CA ALA A 9 15.75 12.14 -11.08
C ALA A 9 14.43 11.56 -11.65
N MET A 10 14.27 10.24 -11.68
CA MET A 10 13.02 9.59 -12.09
C MET A 10 11.88 9.94 -11.14
N ILE A 11 12.13 9.94 -9.82
CA ILE A 11 11.14 10.32 -8.81
C ILE A 11 10.74 11.79 -9.00
N ILE A 12 11.70 12.71 -9.11
CA ILE A 12 11.42 14.15 -9.30
C ILE A 12 10.62 14.39 -10.59
N ASN A 13 10.96 13.71 -11.69
CA ASN A 13 10.19 13.78 -12.94
C ASN A 13 8.76 13.23 -12.77
N GLY A 14 8.56 12.25 -11.88
CA GLY A 14 7.27 11.61 -11.61
C GLY A 14 6.38 12.34 -10.61
N LEU A 15 6.85 13.41 -9.95
CA LEU A 15 6.06 14.17 -8.95
C LEU A 15 4.88 14.96 -9.53
N GLY A 16 4.62 14.89 -10.83
CA GLY A 16 3.45 15.50 -11.46
C GLY A 16 3.63 16.98 -11.85
N PHE A 17 4.81 17.57 -11.66
CA PHE A 17 5.09 18.95 -12.14
C PHE A 17 5.15 19.06 -13.66
N SER A 18 5.31 17.94 -14.36
CA SER A 18 5.35 17.87 -15.81
C SER A 18 4.94 16.45 -16.24
N ASN A 19 4.06 16.37 -17.21
CA ASN A 19 3.62 15.08 -17.76
C ASN A 19 4.61 14.61 -18.86
N ARG A 20 5.83 14.27 -18.46
CA ARG A 20 6.87 13.84 -19.40
C ARG A 20 7.21 12.36 -19.21
N PRO A 21 7.20 11.57 -20.30
CA PRO A 21 7.64 10.19 -20.24
C PRO A 21 9.14 10.11 -19.90
N LEU A 22 9.56 8.98 -19.37
CA LEU A 22 10.89 8.77 -18.80
C LEU A 22 12.04 9.10 -19.77
N TYR A 23 11.87 8.82 -21.08
CA TYR A 23 12.90 9.10 -22.08
C TYR A 23 13.09 10.61 -22.35
N LEU A 24 12.16 11.47 -21.92
CA LEU A 24 12.26 12.93 -21.99
C LEU A 24 12.76 13.57 -20.68
N THR A 25 13.22 12.78 -19.72
CA THR A 25 13.80 13.28 -18.47
C THR A 25 14.88 14.34 -18.67
N PRO A 26 15.82 14.26 -19.66
CA PRO A 26 16.76 15.33 -19.91
C PRO A 26 16.09 16.67 -20.16
N GLN A 27 15.03 16.72 -20.98
CA GLN A 27 14.30 17.95 -21.27
C GLN A 27 13.60 18.53 -20.03
N PHE A 28 13.13 17.66 -19.12
CA PHE A 28 12.57 18.11 -17.83
C PHE A 28 13.60 18.89 -17.01
N PHE A 29 14.85 18.47 -17.06
CA PHE A 29 15.95 19.05 -16.26
C PHE A 29 16.71 20.20 -16.93
N GLU A 30 16.50 20.49 -18.23
CA GLU A 30 17.25 21.53 -18.96
C GLU A 30 17.30 22.90 -18.26
N ASN A 31 16.19 23.29 -17.61
CA ASN A 31 16.04 24.57 -16.94
C ASN A 31 15.96 24.43 -15.41
N LYS A 32 16.52 23.38 -14.83
CA LYS A 32 16.51 23.15 -13.39
C LYS A 32 17.90 23.37 -12.80
N PRO A 33 18.00 23.80 -11.53
CA PRO A 33 19.28 24.02 -10.87
C PRO A 33 19.94 22.68 -10.50
N MET A 34 20.62 22.07 -11.48
CA MET A 34 21.17 20.71 -11.37
C MET A 34 22.16 20.55 -10.22
N ALA A 35 23.03 21.54 -10.01
CA ALA A 35 23.99 21.50 -8.91
C ALA A 35 23.32 21.51 -7.52
N LEU A 36 22.16 22.15 -7.41
CA LEU A 36 21.36 22.18 -6.17
C LEU A 36 20.58 20.89 -5.94
N LEU A 37 20.02 20.31 -7.02
CA LEU A 37 19.20 19.09 -6.93
C LEU A 37 20.06 17.83 -6.73
N PHE A 38 21.28 17.83 -7.26
CA PHE A 38 22.18 16.67 -7.21
C PHE A 38 23.55 17.05 -6.67
N ARG A 39 24.44 17.52 -7.52
CA ARG A 39 25.77 18.04 -7.19
C ARG A 39 26.39 18.76 -8.40
N GLU A 40 27.47 19.45 -8.20
CA GLU A 40 28.24 20.05 -9.28
C GLU A 40 28.72 18.99 -10.30
N GLY A 41 28.73 19.37 -11.57
CA GLY A 41 29.12 18.52 -12.70
C GLY A 41 28.04 17.52 -13.16
N VAL A 42 26.86 17.50 -12.52
CA VAL A 42 25.70 16.77 -13.03
C VAL A 42 24.91 17.67 -13.98
N GLU A 43 24.68 17.18 -15.18
CA GLU A 43 23.96 17.89 -16.23
C GLU A 43 22.72 17.10 -16.67
N ALA A 44 21.71 17.80 -17.22
CA ALA A 44 20.44 17.20 -17.67
C ALA A 44 20.64 16.03 -18.63
N GLN A 45 21.59 16.13 -19.57
CA GLN A 45 21.91 15.11 -20.56
C GLN A 45 22.45 13.80 -19.96
N HIS A 46 22.93 13.81 -18.71
CA HIS A 46 23.36 12.60 -18.03
C HIS A 46 22.20 11.66 -17.72
N PHE A 47 20.96 12.16 -17.66
CA PHE A 47 19.74 11.37 -17.39
C PHE A 47 19.12 10.80 -18.68
N ASN A 48 19.97 10.40 -19.62
CA ASN A 48 19.51 9.82 -20.89
C ASN A 48 18.88 8.44 -20.70
N ARG A 49 18.10 8.02 -21.72
CA ARG A 49 17.35 6.76 -21.75
C ARG A 49 18.20 5.54 -21.34
N SER A 50 19.43 5.44 -21.87
CA SER A 50 20.30 4.29 -21.60
C SER A 50 20.76 4.25 -20.14
N LYS A 51 21.04 5.40 -19.54
CA LYS A 51 21.43 5.45 -18.13
C LYS A 51 20.25 5.15 -17.22
N LEU A 52 19.09 5.72 -17.50
CA LEU A 52 17.88 5.46 -16.71
C LEU A 52 17.46 3.97 -16.81
N GLY A 53 17.51 3.39 -18.01
CA GLY A 53 17.20 1.96 -18.19
C GLY A 53 18.13 1.05 -17.38
N ARG A 54 19.46 1.27 -17.45
CA ARG A 54 20.41 0.50 -16.62
C ARG A 54 20.20 0.70 -15.11
N SER A 55 19.75 1.88 -14.71
CA SER A 55 19.44 2.14 -13.30
C SER A 55 18.18 1.41 -12.85
N LEU A 56 17.15 1.31 -13.69
CA LEU A 56 15.97 0.49 -13.43
C LEU A 56 16.31 -0.99 -13.33
N GLU A 57 17.16 -1.52 -14.23
CA GLU A 57 17.65 -2.91 -14.13
C GLU A 57 18.41 -3.15 -12.82
N ALA A 58 19.23 -2.19 -12.38
CA ALA A 58 19.95 -2.31 -11.11
C ALA A 58 19.00 -2.34 -9.91
N VAL A 59 17.97 -1.49 -9.92
CA VAL A 59 16.91 -1.48 -8.89
C VAL A 59 16.13 -2.80 -8.90
N TYR A 60 15.76 -3.30 -10.08
CA TYR A 60 15.05 -4.57 -10.19
C TYR A 60 15.87 -5.74 -9.61
N ARG A 61 17.16 -5.81 -9.94
CA ARG A 61 18.06 -6.87 -9.41
C ARG A 61 18.30 -6.75 -7.90
N TYR A 62 18.27 -5.55 -7.35
CA TYR A 62 18.40 -5.32 -5.91
C TYR A 62 17.13 -5.75 -5.15
N GLY A 63 15.99 -5.59 -5.77
CA GLY A 63 14.66 -5.80 -5.18
C GLY A 63 13.96 -4.46 -4.95
N VAL A 64 12.94 -4.20 -5.76
CA VAL A 64 12.19 -2.91 -5.72
C VAL A 64 11.56 -2.69 -4.36
N ASP A 65 10.90 -3.73 -3.82
CA ASP A 65 10.19 -3.66 -2.55
C ASP A 65 11.17 -3.50 -1.37
N GLN A 66 12.33 -4.14 -1.46
CA GLN A 66 13.40 -3.99 -0.46
C GLN A 66 13.93 -2.57 -0.45
N LEU A 67 14.31 -2.03 -1.62
CA LEU A 67 14.81 -0.66 -1.73
C LEU A 67 13.79 0.35 -1.21
N PHE A 68 12.52 0.18 -1.58
CA PHE A 68 11.44 1.04 -1.11
C PHE A 68 11.33 1.03 0.42
N SER A 69 11.29 -0.16 1.01
CA SER A 69 11.17 -0.33 2.47
C SER A 69 12.37 0.24 3.23
N GLU A 70 13.59 0.08 2.71
CA GLU A 70 14.79 0.66 3.32
C GLU A 70 14.74 2.20 3.32
N ILE A 71 14.34 2.81 2.20
CA ILE A 71 14.18 4.29 2.11
C ILE A 71 13.08 4.75 3.07
N ALA A 72 11.95 4.05 3.10
CA ALA A 72 10.81 4.38 3.96
C ALA A 72 11.19 4.31 5.44
N VAL A 73 11.91 3.26 5.87
CA VAL A 73 12.37 3.12 7.26
C VAL A 73 13.30 4.28 7.66
N ILE A 74 14.25 4.64 6.80
CA ILE A 74 15.16 5.77 7.07
C ILE A 74 14.36 7.07 7.18
N GLY A 75 13.43 7.33 6.25
CA GLY A 75 12.57 8.52 6.26
C GLY A 75 11.72 8.58 7.54
N CYS A 76 11.06 7.49 7.90
CA CYS A 76 10.25 7.42 9.11
C CYS A 76 11.08 7.67 10.39
N GLN A 77 12.33 7.18 10.43
CA GLN A 77 13.22 7.42 11.57
C GLN A 77 13.65 8.88 11.64
N GLN A 78 14.02 9.49 10.51
CA GLN A 78 14.46 10.89 10.46
C GLN A 78 13.36 11.87 10.83
N GLU A 79 12.14 11.61 10.36
CA GLU A 79 10.97 12.45 10.59
C GLU A 79 10.16 12.06 11.84
N GLN A 80 10.62 11.06 12.59
CA GLN A 80 9.98 10.57 13.83
C GLN A 80 8.50 10.18 13.63
N ILE A 81 8.18 9.55 12.50
CA ILE A 81 6.82 9.13 12.14
C ILE A 81 6.32 8.06 13.11
N ASP A 82 5.10 8.26 13.62
CA ASP A 82 4.43 7.27 14.48
C ASP A 82 3.88 6.11 13.63
N LEU A 83 4.48 4.94 13.80
CA LEU A 83 4.12 3.71 13.08
C LEU A 83 3.20 2.77 13.89
N ARG A 84 2.49 3.26 14.92
CA ARG A 84 1.57 2.42 15.70
C ARG A 84 0.38 1.95 14.89
N PHE A 85 -0.18 2.80 14.03
CA PHE A 85 -1.31 2.47 13.16
C PHE A 85 -0.87 2.55 11.70
N ASN A 86 -1.11 1.48 10.96
CA ASN A 86 -0.70 1.37 9.56
C ASN A 86 -1.88 0.89 8.72
N SER A 87 -2.24 1.68 7.72
CA SER A 87 -3.36 1.38 6.82
C SER A 87 -2.86 0.63 5.59
N LEU A 88 -3.48 -0.50 5.29
CA LEU A 88 -3.18 -1.34 4.13
C LEU A 88 -4.35 -1.31 3.15
N ASP A 89 -4.04 -1.01 1.90
CA ASP A 89 -4.99 -1.11 0.79
C ASP A 89 -4.27 -1.51 -0.49
N THR A 90 -5.05 -1.87 -1.49
CA THR A 90 -4.58 -2.19 -2.84
C THR A 90 -5.21 -1.23 -3.85
N SER A 91 -4.47 -0.93 -4.91
CA SER A 91 -4.97 -0.17 -6.05
C SER A 91 -4.65 -0.89 -7.35
N SER A 92 -5.58 -0.89 -8.31
CA SER A 92 -5.32 -1.39 -9.64
C SER A 92 -4.88 -0.26 -10.57
N PHE A 93 -3.89 -0.52 -11.41
CA PHE A 93 -3.42 0.39 -12.45
C PHE A 93 -3.75 -0.19 -13.81
N SER A 94 -4.64 0.47 -14.54
CA SER A 94 -5.00 0.08 -15.90
C SER A 94 -3.89 0.47 -16.88
N LEU A 95 -3.49 -0.47 -17.74
CA LEU A 95 -2.38 -0.34 -18.66
C LEU A 95 -2.84 -0.56 -20.10
N THR A 96 -2.40 0.30 -21.00
CA THR A 96 -2.68 0.19 -22.44
C THR A 96 -1.47 -0.41 -23.13
N GLY A 97 -1.64 -1.57 -23.78
CA GLY A 97 -0.58 -2.28 -24.48
C GLY A 97 -0.88 -3.77 -24.60
N ALA A 98 -0.11 -4.47 -25.42
CA ALA A 98 -0.29 -5.91 -25.60
C ALA A 98 0.17 -6.70 -24.37
N TYR A 99 1.37 -6.39 -23.84
CA TYR A 99 1.97 -7.06 -22.68
C TYR A 99 1.91 -8.61 -22.77
N ASP A 100 2.13 -9.14 -23.99
CA ASP A 100 2.04 -10.59 -24.29
C ASP A 100 3.43 -11.25 -24.36
N SER A 101 4.50 -10.49 -24.06
CA SER A 101 5.84 -11.04 -24.00
C SER A 101 5.99 -12.06 -22.88
N GLU A 102 6.66 -13.16 -23.15
CA GLU A 102 7.15 -14.05 -22.12
C GLU A 102 8.00 -13.24 -21.15
N THR A 103 7.52 -13.10 -19.95
CA THR A 103 8.21 -12.38 -18.87
C THR A 103 9.08 -13.38 -18.09
N ASP A 104 10.11 -12.85 -17.48
CA ASP A 104 10.84 -13.52 -16.40
C ASP A 104 9.82 -14.09 -15.39
N GLU A 105 10.01 -15.31 -14.92
CA GLU A 105 9.11 -15.96 -13.94
C GLU A 105 8.93 -15.14 -12.65
N GLN A 106 9.89 -14.25 -12.36
CA GLN A 106 9.86 -13.35 -11.22
C GLN A 106 9.11 -12.04 -11.50
N ALA A 107 8.81 -11.73 -12.76
CA ALA A 107 8.10 -10.50 -13.11
C ALA A 107 6.59 -10.65 -12.91
N ILE A 108 5.96 -9.57 -12.43
CA ILE A 108 4.50 -9.51 -12.31
C ILE A 108 3.85 -9.65 -13.70
N LYS A 109 2.70 -10.33 -13.76
CA LYS A 109 1.91 -10.48 -14.97
C LYS A 109 0.92 -9.33 -15.12
N ILE A 110 1.11 -8.54 -16.18
CA ILE A 110 0.14 -7.52 -16.58
C ILE A 110 -0.97 -8.23 -17.35
N THR A 111 -2.13 -8.38 -16.70
CA THR A 111 -3.25 -9.18 -17.22
C THR A 111 -4.59 -8.59 -16.83
N TYR A 112 -5.68 -9.15 -17.38
CA TYR A 112 -7.02 -8.76 -17.00
C TYR A 112 -7.34 -9.21 -15.58
N GLY A 113 -8.09 -8.37 -14.84
CA GLY A 113 -8.48 -8.63 -13.47
C GLY A 113 -9.70 -7.81 -13.06
N HIS A 114 -10.00 -7.76 -11.77
CA HIS A 114 -11.07 -6.91 -11.24
C HIS A 114 -10.62 -5.46 -11.23
N SER A 115 -11.04 -4.69 -12.24
CA SER A 115 -10.67 -3.27 -12.36
C SER A 115 -11.46 -2.41 -11.36
N LYS A 116 -10.75 -1.73 -10.46
CA LYS A 116 -11.33 -0.73 -9.56
C LYS A 116 -11.76 0.55 -10.32
N ASP A 117 -11.20 0.77 -11.50
CA ASP A 117 -11.51 1.92 -12.40
C ASP A 117 -12.67 1.64 -13.36
N HIS A 118 -13.36 0.50 -13.22
CA HIS A 118 -14.43 0.06 -14.14
C HIS A 118 -13.98 -0.07 -15.61
N ARG A 119 -12.71 -0.45 -15.83
CA ARG A 119 -12.11 -0.68 -17.15
C ARG A 119 -11.72 -2.17 -17.34
N PRO A 120 -12.72 -3.08 -17.39
CA PRO A 120 -12.44 -4.52 -17.60
C PRO A 120 -11.86 -4.83 -18.99
N ASP A 121 -11.90 -3.87 -19.90
CA ASP A 121 -11.32 -3.92 -21.24
C ASP A 121 -9.79 -3.72 -21.26
N LEU A 122 -9.20 -3.26 -20.17
CA LEU A 122 -7.76 -3.04 -20.04
C LEU A 122 -7.08 -4.09 -19.17
N LYS A 123 -5.84 -4.43 -19.53
CA LYS A 123 -4.93 -5.15 -18.64
C LYS A 123 -4.52 -4.26 -17.48
N GLN A 124 -4.16 -4.84 -16.37
CA GLN A 124 -3.79 -4.11 -15.16
C GLN A 124 -2.66 -4.78 -14.40
N ALA A 125 -2.06 -4.04 -13.50
CA ALA A 125 -1.26 -4.52 -12.38
C ALA A 125 -1.92 -4.07 -11.07
N VAL A 126 -1.71 -4.79 -9.99
CA VAL A 126 -2.19 -4.40 -8.66
C VAL A 126 -1.00 -3.91 -7.84
N LEU A 127 -1.16 -2.76 -7.18
CA LEU A 127 -0.23 -2.22 -6.22
C LEU A 127 -0.81 -2.36 -4.81
N GLU A 128 -0.11 -3.04 -3.96
CA GLU A 128 -0.32 -3.03 -2.52
C GLU A 128 0.45 -1.87 -1.92
N LEU A 129 -0.19 -1.11 -1.04
CA LEU A 129 0.42 0.00 -0.33
C LEU A 129 0.05 -0.05 1.14
N MET A 130 1.04 0.03 2.02
CA MET A 130 0.84 0.25 3.44
C MET A 130 1.39 1.62 3.83
N VAL A 131 0.56 2.42 4.49
CA VAL A 131 0.90 3.79 4.89
C VAL A 131 0.73 3.97 6.41
N SER A 132 1.57 4.82 7.00
CA SER A 132 1.40 5.23 8.39
C SER A 132 0.14 6.07 8.55
N GLN A 133 -0.52 5.99 9.71
CA GLN A 133 -1.60 6.92 10.07
C GLN A 133 -1.06 8.33 10.30
N ASP A 134 0.15 8.44 10.81
CA ASP A 134 0.87 9.70 10.98
C ASP A 134 1.47 10.14 9.63
N GLY A 135 0.91 11.21 9.07
CA GLY A 135 1.36 11.81 7.82
C GLY A 135 1.07 11.02 6.53
N GLY A 136 0.46 9.83 6.60
CA GLY A 136 0.19 9.01 5.41
C GLY A 136 1.45 8.58 4.66
N VAL A 137 2.57 8.38 5.38
CA VAL A 137 3.85 8.04 4.78
C VAL A 137 3.82 6.59 4.30
N PRO A 138 4.10 6.32 3.01
CA PRO A 138 4.16 4.95 2.50
C PRO A 138 5.35 4.21 3.09
N ILE A 139 5.10 3.05 3.71
CA ILE A 139 6.13 2.25 4.41
C ILE A 139 6.38 0.89 3.76
N VAL A 140 5.38 0.36 3.07
CA VAL A 140 5.50 -0.85 2.25
C VAL A 140 4.81 -0.60 0.91
N SER A 141 5.43 -1.05 -0.16
CA SER A 141 4.85 -1.04 -1.51
C SER A 141 5.24 -2.32 -2.21
N GLN A 142 4.27 -3.02 -2.80
CA GLN A 142 4.52 -4.23 -3.58
C GLN A 142 3.60 -4.31 -4.79
N ALA A 143 4.18 -4.64 -5.93
CA ALA A 143 3.42 -4.89 -7.14
C ALA A 143 3.03 -6.37 -7.22
N TRP A 144 1.81 -6.63 -7.72
CA TRP A 144 1.21 -7.94 -7.87
C TRP A 144 0.65 -8.13 -9.27
N ASP A 145 0.44 -9.37 -9.66
CA ASP A 145 -0.23 -9.72 -10.91
C ASP A 145 -1.57 -9.01 -11.03
N GLY A 146 -1.96 -8.63 -12.24
CA GLY A 146 -3.19 -7.89 -12.48
C GLY A 146 -4.48 -8.60 -12.07
N ASN A 147 -4.45 -9.91 -11.89
CA ASN A 147 -5.56 -10.72 -11.41
C ASN A 147 -5.44 -11.14 -9.94
N ALA A 148 -4.47 -10.60 -9.20
CA ALA A 148 -4.31 -10.91 -7.79
C ALA A 148 -5.54 -10.43 -6.99
N ALA A 149 -6.06 -11.29 -6.11
CA ALA A 149 -7.20 -10.96 -5.27
C ALA A 149 -6.74 -10.30 -3.96
N ASP A 150 -7.41 -9.24 -3.54
CA ASP A 150 -7.09 -8.50 -2.30
C ASP A 150 -7.02 -9.42 -1.07
N THR A 151 -7.89 -10.41 -0.98
CA THR A 151 -7.88 -11.39 0.13
C THR A 151 -6.59 -12.19 0.21
N VAL A 152 -6.01 -12.55 -0.94
CA VAL A 152 -4.73 -13.28 -1.03
C VAL A 152 -3.58 -12.35 -0.67
N ILE A 153 -3.60 -11.12 -1.19
CA ILE A 153 -2.59 -10.11 -0.89
C ILE A 153 -2.57 -9.83 0.62
N PHE A 154 -3.73 -9.57 1.22
CA PHE A 154 -3.85 -9.28 2.65
C PHE A 154 -3.38 -10.46 3.52
N LYS A 155 -3.66 -11.69 3.10
CA LYS A 155 -3.17 -12.89 3.79
C LYS A 155 -1.65 -12.94 3.81
N GLN A 156 -1.01 -12.84 2.66
CA GLN A 156 0.44 -12.90 2.54
C GLN A 156 1.13 -11.76 3.30
N ARG A 157 0.55 -10.55 3.23
CA ARG A 157 1.06 -9.42 4.00
C ARG A 157 0.93 -9.62 5.50
N ALA A 158 -0.20 -10.13 5.98
CA ALA A 158 -0.40 -10.42 7.40
C ALA A 158 0.61 -11.44 7.92
N GLU A 159 0.89 -12.50 7.17
CA GLU A 159 1.91 -13.50 7.51
C GLU A 159 3.31 -12.87 7.62
N SER A 160 3.68 -11.97 6.71
CA SER A 160 4.94 -11.23 6.77
C SER A 160 5.02 -10.32 8.00
N LEU A 161 3.96 -9.53 8.24
CA LEU A 161 3.91 -8.56 9.35
C LEU A 161 3.95 -9.20 10.72
N ILE A 162 3.40 -10.40 10.91
CA ILE A 162 3.48 -11.13 12.18
C ILE A 162 4.94 -11.28 12.62
N ASN A 163 5.81 -11.68 11.71
CA ASN A 163 7.23 -11.88 12.00
C ASN A 163 7.98 -10.57 12.25
N GLU A 164 7.60 -9.51 11.59
CA GLU A 164 8.22 -8.19 11.71
C GLU A 164 7.76 -7.47 12.99
N PHE A 165 6.46 -7.46 13.27
CA PHE A 165 5.90 -6.78 14.45
C PHE A 165 6.32 -7.44 15.76
N LYS A 166 6.49 -8.76 15.80
CA LYS A 166 7.04 -9.46 16.96
C LYS A 166 8.44 -8.99 17.37
N LYS A 167 9.25 -8.52 16.41
CA LYS A 167 10.61 -8.04 16.66
C LYS A 167 10.66 -6.63 17.26
N ILE A 168 9.61 -5.84 17.10
CA ILE A 168 9.64 -4.40 17.39
C ILE A 168 9.26 -4.08 18.83
N GLY A 169 8.62 -5.02 19.55
CA GLY A 169 8.33 -4.92 21.00
C GLY A 169 7.28 -3.88 21.41
N SER A 170 6.69 -3.12 20.47
CA SER A 170 5.58 -2.19 20.72
C SER A 170 4.33 -2.59 19.94
N PRO A 171 3.12 -2.39 20.48
CA PRO A 171 1.90 -2.77 19.78
C PRO A 171 1.74 -1.95 18.49
N ARG A 172 1.51 -2.64 17.40
CA ARG A 172 1.21 -2.05 16.08
C ARG A 172 -0.13 -2.56 15.60
N TYR A 173 -0.90 -1.67 15.01
CA TYR A 173 -2.22 -1.95 14.50
C TYR A 173 -2.20 -1.96 12.98
N LEU A 174 -2.70 -3.03 12.40
CA LEU A 174 -3.01 -3.11 10.97
C LEU A 174 -4.44 -2.63 10.75
N VAL A 175 -4.62 -1.63 9.93
CA VAL A 175 -5.93 -1.11 9.53
C VAL A 175 -6.16 -1.47 8.07
N ALA A 176 -7.27 -2.14 7.77
CA ALA A 176 -7.61 -2.53 6.40
C ALA A 176 -9.13 -2.55 6.19
N ASP A 177 -9.55 -2.63 4.94
CA ASP A 177 -10.96 -2.72 4.59
C ASP A 177 -11.57 -4.09 4.95
N SER A 178 -12.87 -4.27 4.67
CA SER A 178 -13.63 -5.47 5.01
C SER A 178 -13.13 -6.76 4.34
N LYS A 179 -12.31 -6.68 3.30
CA LYS A 179 -11.72 -7.85 2.63
C LYS A 179 -10.67 -8.54 3.48
N LEU A 180 -10.11 -7.85 4.47
CA LEU A 180 -9.26 -8.48 5.49
C LEU A 180 -10.07 -9.47 6.35
N TYR A 181 -11.37 -9.20 6.61
CA TYR A 181 -12.19 -9.95 7.54
C TYR A 181 -12.81 -11.18 6.88
N THR A 182 -12.03 -12.23 6.74
CA THR A 182 -12.47 -13.56 6.31
C THR A 182 -12.11 -14.60 7.37
N GLU A 183 -12.79 -15.76 7.39
CA GLU A 183 -12.44 -16.84 8.33
C GLU A 183 -11.00 -17.30 8.18
N GLU A 184 -10.51 -17.38 6.94
CA GLU A 184 -9.14 -17.79 6.65
C GLU A 184 -8.11 -16.77 7.17
N ASN A 185 -8.32 -15.50 6.85
CA ASN A 185 -7.41 -14.43 7.30
C ASN A 185 -7.46 -14.27 8.83
N SER A 186 -8.62 -14.42 9.45
CA SER A 186 -8.78 -14.32 10.90
C SER A 186 -7.91 -15.30 11.66
N LYS A 187 -7.71 -16.52 11.14
CA LYS A 187 -6.82 -17.52 11.74
C LYS A 187 -5.35 -17.09 11.76
N ILE A 188 -4.96 -16.23 10.83
CA ILE A 188 -3.59 -15.71 10.69
C ILE A 188 -3.43 -14.43 11.51
N ILE A 189 -4.35 -13.47 11.33
CA ILE A 189 -4.24 -12.14 11.96
C ILE A 189 -4.50 -12.14 13.48
N LYS A 190 -4.94 -13.25 14.07
CA LYS A 190 -5.14 -13.38 15.53
C LYS A 190 -3.90 -13.03 16.37
N GLU A 191 -2.72 -13.07 15.75
CA GLU A 191 -1.46 -12.70 16.39
C GLU A 191 -1.09 -11.22 16.21
N LEU A 192 -1.91 -10.46 15.46
CA LEU A 192 -1.76 -9.03 15.22
C LEU A 192 -2.85 -8.24 15.94
N PHE A 193 -2.55 -7.00 16.31
CA PHE A 193 -3.60 -6.03 16.56
C PHE A 193 -4.11 -5.50 15.21
N TYR A 194 -5.42 -5.59 14.97
CA TYR A 194 -6.00 -5.13 13.72
C TYR A 194 -7.31 -4.38 13.92
N ILE A 195 -7.60 -3.52 12.98
CA ILE A 195 -8.87 -2.79 12.86
C ILE A 195 -9.36 -2.98 11.43
N THR A 196 -10.57 -3.49 11.29
CA THR A 196 -11.18 -3.69 9.98
C THR A 196 -12.67 -3.46 10.04
N ARG A 197 -13.25 -3.12 8.90
CA ARG A 197 -14.69 -3.05 8.75
C ARG A 197 -15.25 -4.47 8.62
N ILE A 198 -16.39 -4.72 9.23
CA ILE A 198 -17.14 -5.97 9.05
C ILE A 198 -17.81 -5.97 7.68
N PRO A 199 -17.69 -7.04 6.87
CA PRO A 199 -18.37 -7.11 5.58
C PRO A 199 -19.88 -7.24 5.75
N GLY A 200 -20.66 -6.42 5.02
CA GLY A 200 -22.12 -6.45 5.06
C GLY A 200 -22.75 -7.75 4.53
N THR A 201 -21.94 -8.67 4.02
CA THR A 201 -22.37 -10.04 3.64
C THR A 201 -22.42 -11.01 4.82
N LEU A 202 -21.88 -10.61 5.98
CA LEU A 202 -21.87 -11.44 7.17
C LEU A 202 -23.25 -11.45 7.83
N LYS A 203 -23.85 -12.63 7.92
CA LYS A 203 -25.21 -12.79 8.50
C LYS A 203 -25.35 -12.33 9.95
N LEU A 204 -24.25 -12.30 10.68
CA LEU A 204 -24.19 -11.84 12.07
C LEU A 204 -24.32 -10.31 12.19
N GLU A 205 -23.85 -9.57 11.18
CA GLU A 205 -23.84 -8.10 11.21
C GLU A 205 -25.23 -7.49 11.44
N PRO A 206 -26.28 -7.80 10.64
CA PRO A 206 -27.60 -7.21 10.84
C PRO A 206 -28.24 -7.62 12.18
N GLN A 207 -27.94 -8.80 12.70
CA GLN A 207 -28.45 -9.25 14.00
C GLN A 207 -27.87 -8.40 15.14
N LEU A 208 -26.57 -8.14 15.10
CA LEU A 208 -25.89 -7.31 16.11
C LEU A 208 -26.32 -5.84 16.01
N ILE A 209 -26.52 -5.32 14.80
CA ILE A 209 -27.05 -3.96 14.62
C ILE A 209 -28.43 -3.85 15.26
N GLN A 210 -29.33 -4.82 15.05
CA GLN A 210 -30.66 -4.81 15.64
C GLN A 210 -30.59 -4.88 17.16
N GLN A 211 -29.78 -5.78 17.71
CA GLN A 211 -29.56 -5.89 19.16
C GLN A 211 -29.11 -4.56 19.78
N VAL A 212 -28.13 -3.89 19.18
CA VAL A 212 -27.62 -2.60 19.63
C VAL A 212 -28.67 -1.50 19.59
N LEU A 213 -29.54 -1.52 18.56
CA LEU A 213 -30.65 -0.57 18.44
C LEU A 213 -31.69 -0.79 19.53
N ASP A 214 -31.98 -2.03 19.89
CA ASP A 214 -32.96 -2.40 20.92
C ASP A 214 -32.44 -2.09 22.34
N GLU A 215 -31.15 -2.34 22.62
CA GLU A 215 -30.51 -2.04 23.90
C GLU A 215 -30.34 -0.55 24.13
N ALA A 216 -30.12 0.24 23.08
CA ALA A 216 -29.97 1.70 23.06
C ALA A 216 -28.94 2.28 24.06
N ASP A 217 -27.92 1.50 24.44
CA ASP A 217 -26.83 1.93 25.35
C ASP A 217 -25.70 2.63 24.56
N TRP A 218 -26.02 3.81 24.05
CA TRP A 218 -25.15 4.55 23.19
C TRP A 218 -24.19 5.48 23.96
N GLN A 219 -22.91 5.35 23.68
CA GLN A 219 -21.87 6.26 24.19
C GLN A 219 -21.56 7.33 23.14
N PRO A 220 -21.42 8.61 23.54
CA PRO A 220 -21.05 9.66 22.61
C PRO A 220 -19.62 9.47 22.12
N LEU A 221 -19.40 9.72 20.82
CA LEU A 221 -18.07 9.70 20.22
C LEU A 221 -17.55 11.13 19.97
N ASN A 222 -18.09 11.82 18.97
CA ASN A 222 -17.87 13.25 18.65
C ASN A 222 -18.89 13.69 17.59
N ASP A 223 -19.06 14.98 17.41
CA ASP A 223 -19.78 15.64 16.29
C ASP A 223 -21.05 14.91 15.79
N GLY A 224 -21.89 14.44 16.71
CA GLY A 224 -23.14 13.74 16.39
C GLY A 224 -23.02 12.24 16.22
N TYR A 225 -21.80 11.70 16.27
CA TYR A 225 -21.57 10.25 16.27
C TYR A 225 -21.73 9.68 17.67
N ARG A 226 -22.27 8.46 17.73
CA ARG A 226 -22.35 7.65 18.94
C ARG A 226 -21.98 6.21 18.60
N TYR A 227 -21.50 5.46 19.58
CA TYR A 227 -21.12 4.07 19.39
C TYR A 227 -21.60 3.19 20.54
N GLN A 228 -21.70 1.91 20.24
CA GLN A 228 -21.85 0.85 21.22
C GLN A 228 -20.80 -0.22 20.97
N ARG A 229 -20.21 -0.73 22.06
CA ARG A 229 -19.17 -1.75 22.01
C ARG A 229 -19.75 -3.11 22.35
N ILE A 230 -19.43 -4.11 21.52
CA ILE A 230 -19.80 -5.51 21.71
C ILE A 230 -18.54 -6.35 21.81
N GLU A 231 -18.48 -7.22 22.79
CA GLU A 231 -17.43 -8.24 22.89
C GLU A 231 -18.00 -9.60 22.50
N LEU A 232 -17.40 -10.26 21.52
CA LEU A 232 -17.85 -11.55 21.03
C LEU A 232 -16.72 -12.38 20.46
N GLY A 233 -16.89 -13.72 20.54
CA GLY A 233 -16.03 -14.66 19.82
C GLY A 233 -16.55 -14.91 18.42
N HIS A 234 -15.72 -14.66 17.40
CA HIS A 234 -16.04 -14.99 16.01
C HIS A 234 -14.81 -15.47 15.26
N TYR A 235 -14.95 -16.47 14.39
CA TYR A 235 -13.83 -17.14 13.69
C TYR A 235 -12.73 -17.67 14.64
N GLY A 236 -13.11 -18.04 15.87
CA GLY A 236 -12.17 -18.54 16.88
C GLY A 236 -11.26 -17.50 17.53
N ILE A 237 -11.64 -16.22 17.47
CA ILE A 237 -10.93 -15.10 18.06
C ILE A 237 -11.90 -14.29 18.92
N ASP A 238 -11.46 -13.90 20.12
CA ASP A 238 -12.17 -12.92 20.93
C ASP A 238 -11.96 -11.52 20.35
N GLN A 239 -13.04 -10.85 20.04
CA GLN A 239 -13.05 -9.59 19.29
C GLN A 239 -13.86 -8.53 20.00
N ARG A 240 -13.52 -7.28 19.71
CA ARG A 240 -14.28 -6.11 20.11
C ARG A 240 -14.85 -5.46 18.85
N TRP A 241 -16.17 -5.43 18.75
CA TRP A 241 -16.86 -4.77 17.66
C TRP A 241 -17.40 -3.43 18.11
N LEU A 242 -17.35 -2.45 17.24
CA LEU A 242 -17.96 -1.14 17.45
C LEU A 242 -19.07 -0.94 16.41
N VAL A 243 -20.29 -0.75 16.88
CA VAL A 243 -21.39 -0.26 16.05
C VAL A 243 -21.42 1.25 16.19
N ILE A 244 -21.27 1.95 15.08
CA ILE A 244 -21.22 3.41 15.03
C ILE A 244 -22.49 3.91 14.35
N TYR A 245 -23.16 4.86 15.00
CA TYR A 245 -24.34 5.55 14.47
C TYR A 245 -23.97 7.01 14.17
N SER A 246 -24.33 7.48 12.96
CA SER A 246 -24.12 8.86 12.50
C SER A 246 -25.45 9.51 12.14
#